data_086106c1d09bd80f73d2b36756d67760
#
_entry.id   086106c1d09bd80f73d2b36756d67760
#
_cell.length_a   1.000
_cell.length_b   1.000
_cell.length_c   1.000
_cell.angle_alpha   90.00
_cell.angle_beta   90.00
_cell.angle_gamma   90.00
#
_symmetry.space_group_name_H-M   'P 1'
#
loop_
_entity.id
_entity.type
_entity.pdbx_description
1 polymer ?
#
loop_
_entity_poly.entity_id
_entity_poly.type
_entity_poly.pdbx_seq_one_letter_code
_entity_poly.pdbx_strand_id
1 'polypeptide(L)'
;KDLDKYIVDLDRSIYEKHGFWYIGVLRGKYLDDNVDMNRLSFSIPEGGIAPSIIGVTSIDEILSESVSKISEFLEEFLEPISTAKKDNIRNYVVNKAPQFRHLLKYMPSDILGIKPNLSEDKLDDELYRIKRTFDKQIKQQNAELLSLLQEGIISKDEYVEKFQKQVTKVSDANSSVLAEYIAHRKVIIDLLQ
;
A
#
# COMPACT_ATOMS: atom_id res chain seq x y z
N LYS A 1 10.69 -17.32 -7.33
CA LYS A 1 9.87 -16.55 -6.37
C LYS A 1 8.56 -16.15 -7.04
N ASP A 2 7.45 -16.15 -6.33
CA ASP A 2 6.15 -15.80 -6.88
C ASP A 2 6.08 -14.27 -7.08
N LEU A 3 5.82 -13.83 -8.31
CA LEU A 3 5.78 -12.41 -8.68
C LEU A 3 4.59 -11.66 -8.07
N ASP A 4 3.48 -12.36 -7.80
CA ASP A 4 2.29 -11.80 -7.14
C ASP A 4 2.54 -11.25 -5.73
N LYS A 5 3.69 -11.61 -5.12
CA LYS A 5 4.14 -11.03 -3.85
C LYS A 5 4.79 -9.65 -4.00
N TYR A 6 5.24 -9.32 -5.20
CA TYR A 6 5.96 -8.09 -5.49
C TYR A 6 5.15 -7.12 -6.36
N ILE A 7 4.29 -7.65 -7.22
CA ILE A 7 3.42 -6.88 -8.11
C ILE A 7 1.98 -7.14 -7.69
N VAL A 8 1.38 -6.20 -6.97
CA VAL A 8 0.08 -6.35 -6.29
C VAL A 8 -1.06 -6.68 -7.27
N ASP A 9 -1.02 -6.07 -8.45
CA ASP A 9 -2.07 -6.22 -9.47
C ASP A 9 -1.91 -7.50 -10.31
N LEU A 10 -0.86 -8.30 -10.04
CA LEU A 10 -0.56 -9.55 -10.69
C LEU A 10 -1.13 -10.73 -9.87
N ASP A 11 -2.45 -10.78 -9.66
CA ASP A 11 -3.11 -11.86 -8.92
C ASP A 11 -3.39 -13.07 -9.83
N ARG A 12 -3.31 -14.29 -9.28
CA ARG A 12 -3.62 -15.54 -9.97
C ARG A 12 -5.02 -15.55 -10.60
N SER A 13 -6.00 -14.95 -9.97
CA SER A 13 -7.37 -14.83 -10.50
C SER A 13 -7.45 -14.12 -11.85
N ILE A 14 -6.44 -13.30 -12.15
CA ILE A 14 -6.33 -12.58 -13.42
C ILE A 14 -5.81 -13.50 -14.53
N TYR A 15 -4.85 -14.36 -14.21
CA TYR A 15 -4.32 -15.35 -15.13
C TYR A 15 -5.36 -16.36 -15.57
N GLU A 16 -6.15 -16.88 -14.64
CA GLU A 16 -7.23 -17.83 -14.92
C GLU A 16 -8.27 -17.27 -15.88
N LYS A 17 -8.54 -15.95 -15.80
CA LYS A 17 -9.46 -15.26 -16.69
C LYS A 17 -8.91 -15.03 -18.10
N HIS A 18 -7.61 -14.80 -18.25
CA HIS A 18 -6.98 -14.43 -19.51
C HIS A 18 -6.17 -15.56 -20.17
N GLY A 19 -6.05 -16.72 -19.51
CA GLY A 19 -5.50 -17.93 -20.08
C GLY A 19 -4.00 -17.90 -20.38
N PHE A 20 -3.22 -17.00 -19.77
CA PHE A 20 -1.77 -16.97 -19.91
C PHE A 20 -1.04 -16.93 -18.57
N TRP A 21 0.20 -17.40 -18.59
CA TRP A 21 1.12 -17.38 -17.46
C TRP A 21 2.32 -16.53 -17.83
N TYR A 22 2.83 -15.75 -16.87
CA TYR A 22 4.07 -15.01 -17.04
C TYR A 22 5.19 -15.70 -16.25
N ILE A 23 6.31 -15.99 -16.94
CA ILE A 23 7.52 -16.53 -16.34
C ILE A 23 8.66 -15.56 -16.64
N GLY A 24 9.17 -14.87 -15.62
CA GLY A 24 10.36 -14.04 -15.72
C GLY A 24 11.61 -14.89 -15.46
N VAL A 25 12.57 -14.87 -16.38
CA VAL A 25 13.87 -15.51 -16.21
C VAL A 25 14.94 -14.45 -16.12
N LEU A 26 15.63 -14.40 -14.98
CA LEU A 26 16.77 -13.54 -14.78
C LEU A 26 18.05 -14.33 -14.99
N ARG A 27 18.98 -13.80 -15.79
CA ARG A 27 20.29 -14.38 -16.02
C ARG A 27 21.34 -13.28 -16.19
N GLY A 28 22.58 -13.58 -15.85
CA GLY A 28 23.67 -12.64 -16.01
C GLY A 28 24.97 -13.17 -15.38
N LYS A 29 26.09 -12.64 -15.83
CA LYS A 29 27.42 -13.09 -15.39
C LYS A 29 27.55 -13.03 -13.85
N TYR A 30 27.06 -11.99 -13.21
CA TYR A 30 27.09 -11.85 -11.76
C TYR A 30 26.38 -13.00 -11.03
N LEU A 31 25.24 -13.46 -11.55
CA LEU A 31 24.53 -14.62 -11.00
C LEU A 31 25.30 -15.91 -11.26
N ASP A 32 25.86 -16.07 -12.46
CA ASP A 32 26.63 -17.27 -12.84
C ASP A 32 27.93 -17.38 -12.02
N ASP A 33 28.58 -16.27 -11.72
CA ASP A 33 29.83 -16.21 -10.93
C ASP A 33 29.56 -16.45 -9.42
N ASN A 34 28.34 -16.24 -8.93
CA ASN A 34 27.96 -16.37 -7.52
C ASN A 34 26.98 -17.50 -7.22
N VAL A 35 26.79 -18.43 -8.13
CA VAL A 35 25.98 -19.66 -7.88
C VAL A 35 26.85 -20.71 -7.16
N ASP A 36 26.24 -21.44 -6.23
CA ASP A 36 26.93 -22.54 -5.55
C ASP A 36 27.24 -23.72 -6.51
N MET A 37 28.14 -24.63 -6.11
CA MET A 37 28.55 -25.76 -6.93
C MET A 37 27.39 -26.71 -7.30
N ASN A 38 26.35 -26.78 -6.45
CA ASN A 38 25.15 -27.58 -6.66
C ASN A 38 24.04 -26.84 -7.40
N ARG A 39 24.22 -25.54 -7.69
CA ARG A 39 23.25 -24.65 -8.32
C ARG A 39 21.92 -24.53 -7.58
N LEU A 40 21.95 -24.68 -6.26
CA LEU A 40 20.76 -24.63 -5.41
C LEU A 40 20.60 -23.26 -4.73
N SER A 41 21.70 -22.51 -4.57
CA SER A 41 21.70 -21.21 -3.92
C SER A 41 22.71 -20.25 -4.55
N PHE A 42 22.61 -18.98 -4.18
CA PHE A 42 23.57 -17.95 -4.57
C PHE A 42 24.37 -17.49 -3.35
N SER A 43 25.67 -17.33 -3.51
CA SER A 43 26.58 -16.70 -2.53
C SER A 43 26.52 -15.16 -2.64
N ILE A 44 25.32 -14.61 -2.78
CA ILE A 44 25.05 -13.17 -2.87
C ILE A 44 24.46 -12.73 -1.54
N PRO A 45 24.93 -11.62 -0.93
CA PRO A 45 24.40 -11.14 0.34
C PRO A 45 22.91 -10.79 0.23
N GLU A 46 22.13 -11.19 1.25
CA GLU A 46 20.77 -10.68 1.45
C GLU A 46 20.90 -9.19 1.85
N GLY A 47 20.01 -8.33 1.34
CA GLY A 47 20.06 -6.90 1.61
C GLY A 47 19.76 -6.55 3.07
N GLY A 48 20.22 -5.39 3.53
CA GLY A 48 19.73 -4.74 4.76
C GLY A 48 20.67 -4.65 5.95
N ILE A 49 21.88 -5.25 5.99
CA ILE A 49 22.73 -5.28 7.19
C ILE A 49 24.16 -4.76 6.98
N ALA A 50 24.62 -4.53 5.79
CA ALA A 50 25.94 -3.93 5.57
C ALA A 50 25.83 -2.65 4.74
N PRO A 51 26.60 -1.59 5.10
CA PRO A 51 26.79 -0.50 4.15
C PRO A 51 27.36 -1.13 2.88
N SER A 52 26.75 -0.80 1.75
CA SER A 52 27.15 -1.31 0.44
C SER A 52 28.68 -1.24 0.30
N ILE A 53 29.32 -2.39 0.39
CA ILE A 53 30.73 -2.48 -0.01
C ILE A 53 30.69 -2.14 -1.50
N ILE A 54 31.39 -1.09 -1.88
CA ILE A 54 31.40 -0.56 -3.24
C ILE A 54 31.61 -1.74 -4.21
N GLY A 55 30.62 -2.03 -5.05
CA GLY A 55 30.68 -3.08 -6.08
C GLY A 55 30.03 -4.42 -5.73
N VAL A 56 29.37 -4.59 -4.58
CA VAL A 56 28.63 -5.81 -4.24
C VAL A 56 27.13 -5.52 -4.29
N THR A 57 26.43 -6.12 -5.24
CA THR A 57 24.97 -6.02 -5.39
C THR A 57 24.29 -7.09 -4.56
N SER A 58 23.28 -6.73 -3.78
CA SER A 58 22.51 -7.65 -2.95
C SER A 58 21.39 -8.34 -3.75
N ILE A 59 20.88 -9.45 -3.20
CA ILE A 59 19.68 -10.14 -3.77
C ILE A 59 18.48 -9.20 -3.82
N ASP A 60 18.29 -8.36 -2.79
CA ASP A 60 17.15 -7.44 -2.73
C ASP A 60 17.24 -6.34 -3.78
N GLU A 61 18.43 -5.82 -4.07
CA GLU A 61 18.65 -4.86 -5.17
C GLU A 61 18.34 -5.49 -6.53
N ILE A 62 18.85 -6.71 -6.78
CA ILE A 62 18.60 -7.46 -8.02
C ILE A 62 17.09 -7.72 -8.19
N LEU A 63 16.41 -8.13 -7.12
CA LEU A 63 14.98 -8.38 -7.14
C LEU A 63 14.18 -7.09 -7.37
N SER A 64 14.54 -6.01 -6.68
CA SER A 64 13.87 -4.71 -6.82
C SER A 64 13.97 -4.19 -8.25
N GLU A 65 15.16 -4.21 -8.84
CA GLU A 65 15.35 -3.78 -10.22
C GLU A 65 14.63 -4.72 -11.22
N SER A 66 14.68 -6.02 -10.97
CA SER A 66 13.99 -7.01 -11.80
C SER A 66 12.47 -6.82 -11.75
N VAL A 67 11.90 -6.60 -10.57
CA VAL A 67 10.45 -6.32 -10.39
C VAL A 67 10.08 -5.01 -11.10
N SER A 68 10.90 -3.96 -10.99
CA SER A 68 10.68 -2.70 -11.69
C SER A 68 10.62 -2.90 -13.22
N LYS A 69 11.57 -3.62 -13.79
CA LYS A 69 11.60 -3.93 -15.23
C LYS A 69 10.43 -4.79 -15.69
N ILE A 70 10.03 -5.76 -14.88
CA ILE A 70 8.87 -6.61 -15.17
C ILE A 70 7.59 -5.79 -15.10
N SER A 71 7.45 -4.91 -14.10
CA SER A 71 6.29 -4.02 -13.96
C SER A 71 6.15 -3.08 -15.15
N GLU A 72 7.26 -2.49 -15.62
CA GLU A 72 7.30 -1.65 -16.81
C GLU A 72 6.85 -2.43 -18.05
N PHE A 73 7.36 -3.67 -18.23
CA PHE A 73 6.98 -4.51 -19.35
C PHE A 73 5.50 -4.93 -19.33
N LEU A 74 4.93 -5.11 -18.13
CA LEU A 74 3.54 -5.55 -17.94
C LEU A 74 2.57 -4.37 -17.80
N GLU A 75 3.02 -3.11 -17.90
CA GLU A 75 2.21 -1.92 -17.63
C GLU A 75 0.90 -1.90 -18.43
N GLU A 76 0.93 -2.22 -19.73
CA GLU A 76 -0.27 -2.29 -20.58
C GLU A 76 -1.33 -3.27 -20.05
N PHE A 77 -0.90 -4.35 -19.40
CA PHE A 77 -1.80 -5.35 -18.82
C PHE A 77 -2.27 -4.99 -17.42
N LEU A 78 -1.42 -4.32 -16.63
CA LEU A 78 -1.68 -3.99 -15.25
C LEU A 78 -2.50 -2.71 -15.10
N GLU A 79 -2.34 -1.74 -16.00
CA GLU A 79 -3.03 -0.45 -15.91
C GLU A 79 -4.56 -0.57 -15.93
N PRO A 80 -5.21 -1.34 -16.83
CA PRO A 80 -6.65 -1.54 -16.79
C PRO A 80 -7.13 -2.18 -15.49
N ILE A 81 -6.36 -3.12 -14.94
CA ILE A 81 -6.66 -3.81 -13.68
C ILE A 81 -6.56 -2.86 -12.51
N SER A 82 -5.48 -2.08 -12.44
CA SER A 82 -5.25 -1.06 -11.43
C SER A 82 -6.34 0.01 -11.46
N THR A 83 -6.74 0.44 -12.64
CA THR A 83 -7.82 1.42 -12.82
C THR A 83 -9.16 0.87 -12.37
N ALA A 84 -9.55 -0.31 -12.83
CA ALA A 84 -10.79 -0.98 -12.40
C ALA A 84 -10.82 -1.21 -10.88
N LYS A 85 -9.69 -1.61 -10.28
CA LYS A 85 -9.54 -1.76 -8.83
C LYS A 85 -9.78 -0.43 -8.10
N LYS A 86 -9.15 0.67 -8.55
CA LYS A 86 -9.34 2.00 -7.96
C LYS A 86 -10.80 2.44 -8.01
N ASP A 87 -11.45 2.25 -9.14
CA ASP A 87 -12.86 2.61 -9.32
C ASP A 87 -13.77 1.76 -8.44
N ASN A 88 -13.52 0.45 -8.34
CA ASN A 88 -14.26 -0.44 -7.46
C ASN A 88 -14.13 -0.06 -5.99
N ILE A 89 -12.90 0.20 -5.51
CA ILE A 89 -12.65 0.63 -4.14
C ILE A 89 -13.33 1.98 -3.88
N ARG A 90 -13.19 2.93 -4.79
CA ARG A 90 -13.84 4.25 -4.66
C ARG A 90 -15.35 4.14 -4.60
N ASN A 91 -15.96 3.34 -5.49
CA ASN A 91 -17.41 3.11 -5.52
C ASN A 91 -17.89 2.44 -4.23
N TYR A 92 -17.14 1.44 -3.73
CA TYR A 92 -17.45 0.79 -2.46
C TYR A 92 -17.41 1.80 -1.30
N VAL A 93 -16.32 2.57 -1.19
CA VAL A 93 -16.15 3.56 -0.11
C VAL A 93 -17.18 4.67 -0.19
N VAL A 94 -17.56 5.14 -1.39
CA VAL A 94 -18.55 6.23 -1.52
C VAL A 94 -19.96 5.76 -1.20
N ASN A 95 -20.34 4.56 -1.64
CA ASN A 95 -21.72 4.11 -1.61
C ASN A 95 -22.05 3.17 -0.44
N LYS A 96 -21.09 2.37 0.02
CA LYS A 96 -21.33 1.31 1.03
C LYS A 96 -20.56 1.54 2.34
N ALA A 97 -19.36 2.16 2.28
CA ALA A 97 -18.45 2.28 3.42
C ALA A 97 -17.90 3.71 3.60
N PRO A 98 -18.77 4.73 3.81
CA PRO A 98 -18.37 6.14 3.85
C PRO A 98 -17.41 6.47 4.98
N GLN A 99 -17.31 5.65 6.03
CA GLN A 99 -16.34 5.76 7.13
C GLN A 99 -14.88 5.70 6.68
N PHE A 100 -14.59 5.18 5.47
CA PHE A 100 -13.24 5.08 4.94
C PHE A 100 -12.88 6.17 3.93
N ARG A 101 -13.75 7.17 3.68
CA ARG A 101 -13.50 8.22 2.66
C ARG A 101 -12.19 8.96 2.89
N HIS A 102 -11.82 9.23 4.14
CA HIS A 102 -10.56 9.90 4.48
C HIS A 102 -9.33 9.10 4.03
N LEU A 103 -9.41 7.75 3.98
CA LEU A 103 -8.29 6.90 3.55
C LEU A 103 -7.95 7.11 2.07
N LEU A 104 -8.94 7.37 1.21
CA LEU A 104 -8.69 7.67 -0.21
C LEU A 104 -7.82 8.91 -0.38
N LYS A 105 -7.89 9.86 0.56
CA LYS A 105 -7.12 11.11 0.54
C LYS A 105 -5.76 10.96 1.21
N TYR A 106 -5.70 10.29 2.35
CA TYR A 106 -4.52 10.30 3.23
C TYR A 106 -3.66 9.04 3.15
N MET A 107 -4.19 7.94 2.61
CA MET A 107 -3.51 6.64 2.49
C MET A 107 -3.54 6.08 1.06
N PRO A 108 -3.27 6.91 0.02
CA PRO A 108 -3.42 6.46 -1.38
C PRO A 108 -2.50 5.28 -1.73
N SER A 109 -1.28 5.24 -1.19
CA SER A 109 -0.33 4.15 -1.43
C SER A 109 -0.82 2.82 -0.83
N ASP A 110 -1.38 2.86 0.39
CA ASP A 110 -1.93 1.67 1.03
C ASP A 110 -3.18 1.17 0.29
N ILE A 111 -4.03 2.08 -0.18
CA ILE A 111 -5.20 1.75 -1.03
C ILE A 111 -4.74 1.08 -2.33
N LEU A 112 -3.68 1.58 -2.98
CA LEU A 112 -3.10 0.96 -4.17
C LEU A 112 -2.51 -0.43 -3.88
N GLY A 113 -2.05 -0.66 -2.66
CA GLY A 113 -1.55 -1.94 -2.17
C GLY A 113 -2.62 -3.01 -1.94
N ILE A 114 -3.91 -2.68 -2.00
CA ILE A 114 -5.02 -3.64 -1.92
C ILE A 114 -5.01 -4.53 -3.18
N LYS A 115 -5.18 -5.83 -3.00
CA LYS A 115 -5.27 -6.77 -4.11
C LYS A 115 -6.52 -6.54 -4.96
N PRO A 116 -6.47 -6.75 -6.28
CA PRO A 116 -7.64 -6.70 -7.12
C PRO A 116 -8.62 -7.84 -6.82
N ASN A 117 -9.87 -7.68 -7.21
CA ASN A 117 -10.92 -8.73 -7.14
C ASN A 117 -11.22 -9.31 -5.74
N LEU A 118 -11.03 -8.53 -4.67
CA LEU A 118 -11.49 -8.93 -3.34
C LEU A 118 -13.01 -8.94 -3.26
N SER A 119 -13.56 -9.86 -2.45
CA SER A 119 -14.96 -9.77 -2.01
C SER A 119 -15.14 -8.53 -1.12
N GLU A 120 -16.39 -8.06 -0.99
CA GLU A 120 -16.70 -6.88 -0.17
C GLU A 120 -16.23 -7.05 1.27
N ASP A 121 -16.43 -8.23 1.89
CA ASP A 121 -15.98 -8.51 3.26
C ASP A 121 -14.45 -8.38 3.39
N LYS A 122 -13.70 -8.95 2.44
CA LYS A 122 -12.23 -8.86 2.45
C LYS A 122 -11.74 -7.44 2.16
N LEU A 123 -12.46 -6.71 1.32
CA LEU A 123 -12.15 -5.29 1.07
C LEU A 123 -12.37 -4.46 2.33
N ASP A 124 -13.44 -4.73 3.07
CA ASP A 124 -13.74 -4.06 4.33
C ASP A 124 -12.64 -4.33 5.37
N ASP A 125 -12.23 -5.59 5.53
CA ASP A 125 -11.12 -5.98 6.41
C ASP A 125 -9.81 -5.23 6.07
N GLU A 126 -9.47 -5.13 4.77
CA GLU A 126 -8.28 -4.39 4.34
C GLU A 126 -8.41 -2.88 4.62
N LEU A 127 -9.57 -2.29 4.41
CA LEU A 127 -9.83 -0.89 4.73
C LEU A 127 -9.74 -0.62 6.23
N TYR A 128 -10.24 -1.53 7.10
CA TYR A 128 -10.03 -1.44 8.55
C TYR A 128 -8.57 -1.55 8.94
N ARG A 129 -7.80 -2.42 8.30
CA ARG A 129 -6.36 -2.53 8.52
C ARG A 129 -5.64 -1.22 8.18
N ILE A 130 -5.97 -0.62 7.03
CA ILE A 130 -5.41 0.66 6.60
C ILE A 130 -5.83 1.78 7.57
N LYS A 131 -7.09 1.82 7.99
CA LYS A 131 -7.57 2.77 9.00
C LYS A 131 -6.78 2.68 10.29
N ARG A 132 -6.53 1.47 10.78
CA ARG A 132 -5.70 1.27 11.99
C ARG A 132 -4.28 1.80 11.81
N THR A 133 -3.71 1.63 10.62
CA THR A 133 -2.38 2.18 10.28
C THR A 133 -2.42 3.71 10.27
N PHE A 134 -3.42 4.31 9.67
CA PHE A 134 -3.64 5.75 9.68
C PHE A 134 -3.74 6.31 11.10
N ASP A 135 -4.59 5.72 11.95
CA ASP A 135 -4.77 6.13 13.35
C ASP A 135 -3.46 6.04 14.13
N LYS A 136 -2.65 5.00 13.89
CA LYS A 136 -1.33 4.84 14.51
C LYS A 136 -0.34 5.91 14.03
N GLN A 137 -0.31 6.20 12.73
CA GLN A 137 0.54 7.25 12.15
C GLN A 137 0.22 8.63 12.72
N ILE A 138 -1.07 8.98 12.85
CA ILE A 138 -1.50 10.24 13.46
C ILE A 138 -0.98 10.35 14.91
N LYS A 139 -1.12 9.29 15.71
CA LYS A 139 -0.62 9.27 17.11
C LYS A 139 0.90 9.45 17.17
N GLN A 140 1.63 8.75 16.31
CA GLN A 140 3.10 8.85 16.25
C GLN A 140 3.55 10.24 15.81
N GLN A 141 2.96 10.80 14.76
CA GLN A 141 3.29 12.14 14.27
C GLN A 141 2.99 13.22 15.32
N ASN A 142 1.91 13.08 16.07
CA ASN A 142 1.59 14.03 17.16
C ASN A 142 2.60 13.93 18.31
N ALA A 143 3.01 12.74 18.72
CA ALA A 143 4.03 12.53 19.74
C ALA A 143 5.39 13.09 19.31
N GLU A 144 5.78 12.85 18.07
CA GLU A 144 7.01 13.37 17.48
C GLU A 144 7.02 14.92 17.43
N LEU A 145 5.92 15.52 16.97
CA LEU A 145 5.79 16.98 16.96
C LEU A 145 5.95 17.60 18.34
N LEU A 146 5.37 16.95 19.36
CA LEU A 146 5.49 17.42 20.74
C LEU A 146 6.94 17.30 21.26
N SER A 147 7.63 16.19 20.94
CA SER A 147 9.05 16.00 21.28
C SER A 147 9.92 17.08 20.66
N LEU A 148 9.76 17.32 19.35
CA LEU A 148 10.51 18.35 18.62
C LEU A 148 10.30 19.76 19.21
N LEU A 149 9.09 20.08 19.68
CA LEU A 149 8.82 21.33 20.36
C LEU A 149 9.51 21.41 21.74
N GLN A 150 9.46 20.31 22.52
CA GLN A 150 10.08 20.25 23.85
C GLN A 150 11.60 20.33 23.78
N GLU A 151 12.19 19.75 22.73
CA GLU A 151 13.63 19.80 22.47
C GLU A 151 14.10 21.15 21.85
N GLY A 152 13.16 22.05 21.55
CA GLY A 152 13.45 23.35 20.96
C GLY A 152 13.91 23.28 19.49
N ILE A 153 13.68 22.15 18.81
CA ILE A 153 14.05 21.93 17.41
C ILE A 153 13.13 22.68 16.46
N ILE A 154 11.85 22.82 16.85
CA ILE A 154 10.86 23.61 16.11
C ILE A 154 10.32 24.74 16.96
N SER A 155 9.94 25.84 16.31
CA SER A 155 9.29 26.98 16.96
C SER A 155 7.83 26.65 17.31
N LYS A 156 7.24 27.46 18.23
CA LYS A 156 5.82 27.35 18.58
C LYS A 156 4.91 27.56 17.36
N ASP A 157 5.26 28.49 16.47
CA ASP A 157 4.47 28.79 15.27
C ASP A 157 4.51 27.63 14.29
N GLU A 158 5.68 27.03 14.05
CA GLU A 158 5.81 25.81 13.25
C GLU A 158 5.06 24.62 13.83
N TYR A 159 5.08 24.48 15.15
CA TYR A 159 4.30 23.44 15.84
C TYR A 159 2.80 23.63 15.59
N VAL A 160 2.28 24.84 15.77
CA VAL A 160 0.86 25.16 15.55
C VAL A 160 0.46 24.86 14.11
N GLU A 161 1.26 25.28 13.12
CA GLU A 161 0.97 25.00 11.70
C GLU A 161 0.92 23.50 11.40
N LYS A 162 1.92 22.74 11.85
CA LYS A 162 1.98 21.28 11.64
C LYS A 162 0.86 20.55 12.38
N PHE A 163 0.56 20.95 13.60
CA PHE A 163 -0.52 20.40 14.41
C PHE A 163 -1.90 20.66 13.77
N GLN A 164 -2.10 21.85 13.20
CA GLN A 164 -3.35 22.20 12.51
C GLN A 164 -3.61 21.29 11.30
N LYS A 165 -2.56 20.90 10.57
CA LYS A 165 -2.65 19.89 9.49
C LYS A 165 -3.09 18.52 10.04
N GLN A 166 -2.63 18.12 11.23
CA GLN A 166 -3.07 16.87 11.87
C GLN A 166 -4.54 16.94 12.32
N VAL A 167 -4.94 18.07 12.91
CA VAL A 167 -6.34 18.30 13.31
C VAL A 167 -7.27 18.17 12.09
N THR A 168 -6.87 18.71 10.94
CA THR A 168 -7.65 18.57 9.71
C THR A 168 -7.82 17.10 9.29
N LYS A 169 -6.76 16.29 9.35
CA LYS A 169 -6.85 14.85 9.04
C LYS A 169 -7.81 14.11 9.98
N VAL A 170 -7.75 14.42 11.28
CA VAL A 170 -8.65 13.83 12.29
C VAL A 170 -10.08 14.29 12.06
N SER A 171 -10.30 15.55 11.73
CA SER A 171 -11.63 16.09 11.40
C SER A 171 -12.24 15.40 10.18
N ASP A 172 -11.46 15.20 9.12
CA ASP A 172 -11.91 14.47 7.92
C ASP A 172 -12.27 13.01 8.25
N ALA A 173 -11.49 12.34 9.10
CA ALA A 173 -11.77 11.00 9.57
C ALA A 173 -13.09 10.93 10.38
N ASN A 174 -13.28 11.86 11.33
CA ASN A 174 -14.51 11.93 12.12
C ASN A 174 -15.74 12.25 11.27
N SER A 175 -15.61 13.14 10.27
CA SER A 175 -16.67 13.44 9.31
C SER A 175 -17.06 12.20 8.48
N SER A 176 -16.10 11.34 8.16
CA SER A 176 -16.35 10.08 7.46
C SER A 176 -17.15 9.10 8.33
N VAL A 177 -16.84 8.99 9.62
CA VAL A 177 -17.61 8.15 10.58
C VAL A 177 -19.03 8.69 10.79
N LEU A 178 -19.18 10.01 10.88
CA LEU A 178 -20.52 10.62 10.98
C LEU A 178 -21.37 10.35 9.73
N ALA A 179 -20.76 10.35 8.54
CA ALA A 179 -21.46 10.02 7.29
C ALA A 179 -22.01 8.58 7.30
N GLU A 180 -21.24 7.62 7.83
CA GLU A 180 -21.70 6.25 8.04
C GLU A 180 -22.92 6.18 8.97
N TYR A 181 -22.83 6.86 10.11
CA TYR A 181 -23.94 6.89 11.08
C TYR A 181 -25.23 7.46 10.47
N ILE A 182 -25.13 8.54 9.68
CA ILE A 182 -26.26 9.16 9.00
C ILE A 182 -26.85 8.20 7.95
N ALA A 183 -26.00 7.51 7.17
CA ALA A 183 -26.44 6.53 6.18
C ALA A 183 -27.21 5.40 6.83
N HIS A 184 -26.74 4.83 7.94
CA HIS A 184 -27.43 3.79 8.69
C HIS A 184 -28.78 4.26 9.25
N ARG A 185 -28.85 5.48 9.82
CA ARG A 185 -30.12 6.03 10.30
C ARG A 185 -31.15 6.23 9.19
N LYS A 186 -30.71 6.66 8.02
CA LYS A 186 -31.59 6.82 6.86
C LYS A 186 -32.21 5.49 6.46
N VAL A 187 -31.43 4.41 6.37
CA VAL A 187 -31.93 3.07 6.07
C VAL A 187 -32.98 2.62 7.09
N ILE A 188 -32.77 2.87 8.38
CA ILE A 188 -33.75 2.52 9.42
C ILE A 188 -35.06 3.33 9.25
N ILE A 189 -34.97 4.62 8.94
CA ILE A 189 -36.14 5.46 8.71
C ILE A 189 -36.92 4.99 7.48
N ASP A 190 -36.22 4.69 6.38
CA ASP A 190 -36.84 4.22 5.14
C ASP A 190 -37.52 2.83 5.31
N LEU A 191 -37.05 2.00 6.26
CA LEU A 191 -37.65 0.71 6.61
C LEU A 191 -38.94 0.84 7.52
N LEU A 192 -39.10 2.00 8.18
CA LEU A 192 -40.19 2.24 9.11
C LEU A 192 -41.36 3.02 8.46
N GLN A 193 -41.20 3.44 7.20
CA GLN A 193 -42.23 4.08 6.38
C GLN A 193 -42.89 3.06 5.45
#